data_89bcddc9ab027f6508aa16879e8d1440
#
_entry.id   89bcddc9ab027f6508aa16879e8d1440
#
_cell.length_a   1.000
_cell.length_b   1.000
_cell.length_c   1.000
_cell.angle_alpha   90.00
_cell.angle_beta   90.00
_cell.angle_gamma   90.00
#
_symmetry.space_group_name_H-M   'P 1'
#
loop_
_entity.id
_entity.type
_entity.pdbx_description
1 polymer ?
#
loop_
_entity_poly.entity_id
_entity_poly.type
_entity_poly.pdbx_seq_one_letter_code
_entity_poly.pdbx_strand_id
1 'polypeptide(L)'
;MCRVKGSLDLLGMCNQAVLPFTIYLILCLEEREKESVLFYITKWMGWILIPGIIIYLISFLVTLPSFGIIQTDYGGNFYGDPCFNYLFYIRPVTVGATGMYRFNGPLIEPGDLGCVSAFLLFATRFDFKRFKCLWAVFVSLILTFSLAGYLLTLFGYAAILMTQNKLSVSKLLIGLIIVLIVIIFGTYYNGGDNYVNNSILSRLQDEELSLDSTNGRLSSQKLEYYHSMFDNPSLLLFGYDKNTMSYLNDEFGAGAGFYSIVLSIGFFGVLLYVLPYLYLTLITKNRRYAFLFLVFFVLYLYQRFDLFWISIILCYSYGLSISEKIDQNL
;
A
#
# COMPACT_ATOMS: atom_id res chain seq x y z
N MET A 1 -13.76 -6.22 -19.85
CA MET A 1 -14.39 -6.68 -21.12
C MET A 1 -13.49 -6.27 -22.26
N CYS A 2 -12.71 -7.19 -22.85
CA CYS A 2 -11.86 -6.91 -24.00
C CYS A 2 -12.74 -6.65 -25.23
N ARG A 3 -12.86 -5.40 -25.67
CA ARG A 3 -13.34 -5.12 -27.02
C ARG A 3 -12.20 -5.44 -27.99
N VAL A 4 -12.26 -6.64 -28.55
CA VAL A 4 -11.40 -7.04 -29.68
C VAL A 4 -11.74 -6.16 -30.86
N LYS A 5 -10.96 -5.11 -31.14
CA LYS A 5 -10.95 -4.44 -32.45
C LYS A 5 -9.85 -5.09 -33.27
N GLY A 6 -10.24 -5.99 -34.18
CA GLY A 6 -9.66 -6.23 -35.48
C GLY A 6 -8.28 -6.86 -35.64
N SER A 7 -7.48 -7.02 -34.61
CA SER A 7 -6.28 -7.88 -34.62
C SER A 7 -6.22 -8.64 -33.28
N LEU A 8 -6.08 -9.95 -33.35
CA LEU A 8 -5.83 -10.80 -32.19
C LEU A 8 -4.48 -10.35 -31.58
N ASP A 9 -4.55 -9.50 -30.56
CA ASP A 9 -3.38 -9.19 -29.75
C ASP A 9 -3.11 -10.38 -28.81
N LEU A 10 -2.48 -11.41 -29.39
CA LEU A 10 -2.09 -12.63 -28.68
C LEU A 10 -1.21 -12.32 -27.45
N LEU A 11 -0.35 -11.30 -27.56
CA LEU A 11 0.54 -10.90 -26.47
C LEU A 11 -0.27 -10.26 -25.31
N GLY A 12 -1.23 -9.41 -25.63
CA GLY A 12 -2.14 -8.83 -24.67
C GLY A 12 -3.04 -9.88 -24.01
N MET A 13 -3.53 -10.86 -24.77
CA MET A 13 -4.30 -11.98 -24.21
C MET A 13 -3.46 -12.87 -23.30
N CYS A 14 -2.22 -13.18 -23.68
CA CYS A 14 -1.29 -13.93 -22.84
C CYS A 14 -1.00 -13.18 -21.53
N ASN A 15 -0.71 -11.90 -21.60
CA ASN A 15 -0.48 -11.07 -20.40
C ASN A 15 -1.71 -11.03 -19.47
N GLN A 16 -2.92 -10.99 -20.03
CA GLN A 16 -4.15 -11.04 -19.24
C GLN A 16 -4.41 -12.41 -18.61
N ALA A 17 -3.95 -13.49 -19.22
CA ALA A 17 -4.09 -14.85 -18.70
C ALA A 17 -3.04 -15.19 -17.61
N VAL A 18 -1.89 -14.54 -17.62
CA VAL A 18 -0.80 -14.80 -16.67
C VAL A 18 -1.24 -14.56 -15.22
N LEU A 19 -1.97 -13.47 -14.96
CA LEU A 19 -2.40 -13.13 -13.60
C LEU A 19 -3.38 -14.17 -13.02
N PRO A 20 -4.51 -14.53 -13.67
CA PRO A 20 -5.41 -15.56 -13.16
C PRO A 20 -4.72 -16.93 -13.01
N PHE A 21 -3.84 -17.29 -13.95
CA PHE A 21 -3.07 -18.53 -13.89
C PHE A 21 -2.12 -18.55 -12.68
N THR A 22 -1.43 -17.44 -12.43
CA THR A 22 -0.54 -17.32 -11.27
C THR A 22 -1.33 -17.39 -9.95
N ILE A 23 -2.51 -16.74 -9.89
CA ILE A 23 -3.40 -16.85 -8.73
C ILE A 23 -3.81 -18.30 -8.50
N TYR A 24 -4.22 -18.99 -9.56
CA TYR A 24 -4.58 -20.41 -9.47
C TYR A 24 -3.42 -21.26 -8.97
N LEU A 25 -2.21 -21.08 -9.50
CA LEU A 25 -1.02 -21.79 -9.04
C LEU A 25 -0.75 -21.55 -7.54
N ILE A 26 -0.87 -20.30 -7.08
CA ILE A 26 -0.69 -19.94 -5.66
C ILE A 26 -1.72 -20.67 -4.78
N LEU A 27 -2.96 -20.74 -5.22
CA LEU A 27 -4.01 -21.42 -4.48
C LEU A 27 -3.77 -22.93 -4.36
N CYS A 28 -3.15 -23.53 -5.40
CA CYS A 28 -2.81 -24.96 -5.43
C CYS A 28 -1.57 -25.32 -4.60
N LEU A 29 -0.77 -24.34 -4.16
CA LEU A 29 0.42 -24.61 -3.34
C LEU A 29 0.03 -25.24 -1.99
N GLU A 30 0.86 -26.14 -1.49
CA GLU A 30 0.72 -26.66 -0.14
C GLU A 30 1.01 -25.57 0.92
N GLU A 31 0.48 -25.74 2.13
CA GLU A 31 0.67 -24.78 3.22
C GLU A 31 2.16 -24.51 3.54
N ARG A 32 3.01 -25.58 3.49
CA ARG A 32 4.46 -25.43 3.70
C ARG A 32 5.12 -24.59 2.62
N GLU A 33 4.69 -24.73 1.39
CA GLU A 33 5.20 -23.95 0.26
C GLU A 33 4.78 -22.49 0.40
N LYS A 34 3.51 -22.24 0.72
CA LYS A 34 2.99 -20.91 1.01
C LYS A 34 3.82 -20.21 2.08
N GLU A 35 4.08 -20.89 3.18
CA GLU A 35 4.90 -20.39 4.27
C GLU A 35 6.34 -20.07 3.84
N SER A 36 6.95 -20.98 3.06
CA SER A 36 8.30 -20.79 2.53
C SER A 36 8.39 -19.57 1.61
N VAL A 37 7.39 -19.37 0.76
CA VAL A 37 7.35 -18.19 -0.14
C VAL A 37 7.24 -16.89 0.65
N LEU A 38 6.38 -16.80 1.68
CA LEU A 38 6.32 -15.62 2.54
C LEU A 38 7.67 -15.36 3.23
N PHE A 39 8.35 -16.41 3.69
CA PHE A 39 9.69 -16.31 4.27
C PHE A 39 10.68 -15.72 3.27
N TYR A 40 10.70 -16.21 2.02
CA TYR A 40 11.58 -15.69 0.98
C TYR A 40 11.23 -14.27 0.57
N ILE A 41 9.95 -13.94 0.42
CA ILE A 41 9.53 -12.55 0.12
C ILE A 41 10.04 -11.60 1.20
N THR A 42 9.87 -11.95 2.48
CA THR A 42 10.33 -11.13 3.60
C THR A 42 11.86 -11.00 3.61
N LYS A 43 12.56 -12.08 3.31
CA LYS A 43 14.03 -12.11 3.21
C LYS A 43 14.54 -11.22 2.08
N TRP A 44 13.99 -11.38 0.89
CA TRP A 44 14.35 -10.57 -0.28
C TRP A 44 14.04 -9.09 -0.06
N MET A 45 12.87 -8.79 0.49
CA MET A 45 12.50 -7.42 0.82
C MET A 45 13.51 -6.79 1.80
N GLY A 46 13.90 -7.51 2.84
CA GLY A 46 14.94 -7.03 3.77
C GLY A 46 16.29 -6.83 3.11
N TRP A 47 16.70 -7.71 2.22
CA TRP A 47 17.97 -7.58 1.49
C TRP A 47 18.01 -6.38 0.54
N ILE A 48 16.87 -5.99 0.01
CA ILE A 48 16.73 -4.79 -0.82
C ILE A 48 16.68 -3.52 0.06
N LEU A 49 15.95 -3.58 1.18
CA LEU A 49 15.75 -2.42 2.04
C LEU A 49 16.99 -2.06 2.87
N ILE A 50 17.77 -3.04 3.35
CA ILE A 50 18.98 -2.76 4.16
C ILE A 50 19.97 -1.85 3.43
N PRO A 51 20.46 -2.19 2.22
CA PRO A 51 21.35 -1.27 1.50
C PRO A 51 20.65 0.05 1.15
N GLY A 52 19.34 0.02 0.83
CA GLY A 52 18.58 1.24 0.61
C GLY A 52 18.57 2.18 1.81
N ILE A 53 18.33 1.67 3.03
CA ILE A 53 18.37 2.44 4.27
C ILE A 53 19.76 3.01 4.50
N ILE A 54 20.83 2.22 4.28
CA ILE A 54 22.21 2.68 4.44
C ILE A 54 22.51 3.82 3.48
N ILE A 55 22.17 3.68 2.20
CA ILE A 55 22.34 4.73 1.19
C ILE A 55 21.54 5.98 1.55
N TYR A 56 20.29 5.81 2.00
CA TYR A 56 19.46 6.91 2.46
C TYR A 56 20.11 7.70 3.60
N LEU A 57 20.61 7.03 4.63
CA LEU A 57 21.26 7.67 5.77
C LEU A 57 22.56 8.36 5.36
N ILE A 58 23.38 7.74 4.51
CA ILE A 58 24.62 8.35 4.00
C ILE A 58 24.32 9.58 3.13
N SER A 59 23.19 9.57 2.40
CA SER A 59 22.83 10.70 1.52
C SER A 59 22.57 12.03 2.26
N PHE A 60 22.36 12.01 3.57
CA PHE A 60 22.30 13.20 4.41
C PHE A 60 23.67 13.79 4.74
N LEU A 61 24.72 12.97 4.68
CA LEU A 61 26.08 13.36 5.07
C LEU A 61 26.94 13.71 3.85
N VAL A 62 26.71 13.02 2.74
CA VAL A 62 27.54 13.12 1.52
C VAL A 62 26.66 13.07 0.28
N THR A 63 27.00 13.88 -0.72
CA THR A 63 26.39 13.79 -2.05
C THR A 63 26.88 12.52 -2.74
N LEU A 64 25.98 11.57 -2.95
CA LEU A 64 26.29 10.30 -3.59
C LEU A 64 26.11 10.41 -5.12
N PRO A 65 26.96 9.72 -5.92
CA PRO A 65 26.74 9.60 -7.34
C PRO A 65 25.53 8.73 -7.61
N SER A 66 24.61 9.17 -8.49
CA SER A 66 23.45 8.39 -8.93
C SER A 66 23.80 7.54 -10.16
N PHE A 67 23.12 6.41 -10.32
CA PHE A 67 23.19 5.57 -11.53
C PHE A 67 22.43 6.16 -12.73
N GLY A 68 21.72 7.26 -12.53
CA GLY A 68 20.99 7.98 -13.57
C GLY A 68 19.73 8.64 -12.99
N ILE A 69 19.02 9.32 -13.88
CA ILE A 69 17.76 9.99 -13.55
C ILE A 69 16.62 9.15 -14.16
N ILE A 70 15.67 8.78 -13.34
CA ILE A 70 14.42 8.17 -13.77
C ILE A 70 13.43 9.31 -13.97
N GLN A 71 12.93 9.48 -15.20
CA GLN A 71 11.75 10.30 -15.45
C GLN A 71 10.54 9.44 -15.22
N THR A 72 9.69 9.86 -14.32
CA THR A 72 8.42 9.17 -14.04
C THR A 72 7.35 9.81 -14.89
N ASP A 73 7.13 9.27 -16.09
CA ASP A 73 6.01 9.62 -16.95
C ASP A 73 4.69 9.07 -16.39
N TYR A 74 4.35 9.45 -15.18
CA TYR A 74 2.97 9.34 -14.71
C TYR A 74 2.24 10.58 -15.23
N GLY A 75 1.53 10.43 -16.33
CA GLY A 75 0.81 11.50 -17.03
C GLY A 75 0.01 12.38 -16.08
N GLY A 76 0.49 13.60 -15.88
CA GLY A 76 -0.15 14.64 -15.07
C GLY A 76 0.63 15.02 -13.81
N ASN A 77 0.96 16.22 -13.74
CA ASN A 77 1.56 17.17 -12.78
C ASN A 77 1.85 16.78 -11.30
N PHE A 78 1.59 15.58 -10.81
CA PHE A 78 1.77 15.27 -9.39
C PHE A 78 3.07 14.51 -9.05
N TYR A 79 3.70 13.81 -10.03
CA TYR A 79 4.95 13.07 -9.82
C TYR A 79 5.90 13.14 -11.02
N GLY A 80 5.78 14.17 -11.85
CA GLY A 80 6.68 14.41 -12.99
C GLY A 80 8.09 14.85 -12.60
N ASP A 81 8.42 14.87 -11.31
CA ASP A 81 9.75 15.24 -10.88
C ASP A 81 10.74 14.12 -11.18
N PRO A 82 11.84 14.44 -11.86
CA PRO A 82 12.90 13.48 -12.08
C PRO A 82 13.42 12.95 -10.74
N CYS A 83 13.76 11.65 -10.69
CA CYS A 83 14.26 11.00 -9.51
C CYS A 83 15.67 10.46 -9.73
N PHE A 84 16.59 10.69 -8.80
CA PHE A 84 17.89 10.04 -8.78
C PHE A 84 17.75 8.57 -8.40
N ASN A 85 18.34 7.71 -9.21
CA ASN A 85 18.37 6.27 -8.95
C ASN A 85 19.68 5.90 -8.24
N TYR A 86 19.57 5.35 -7.03
CA TYR A 86 20.68 4.78 -6.27
C TYR A 86 20.56 3.23 -6.15
N LEU A 87 19.91 2.58 -7.09
CA LEU A 87 19.65 1.15 -7.20
C LEU A 87 18.62 0.64 -6.17
N PHE A 88 18.90 0.79 -4.89
CA PHE A 88 18.04 0.33 -3.78
C PHE A 88 17.26 1.47 -3.10
N TYR A 89 17.49 2.69 -3.55
CA TYR A 89 16.85 3.90 -3.08
C TYR A 89 16.64 4.87 -4.23
N ILE A 90 15.42 5.33 -4.37
CA ILE A 90 15.02 6.35 -5.35
C ILE A 90 14.80 7.64 -4.59
N ARG A 91 15.42 8.74 -5.03
CA ARG A 91 15.31 10.06 -4.39
C ARG A 91 14.79 11.09 -5.39
N PRO A 92 13.69 11.81 -5.08
CA PRO A 92 13.26 12.94 -5.90
C PRO A 92 14.39 13.97 -6.06
N VAL A 93 14.49 14.60 -7.24
CA VAL A 93 15.48 15.67 -7.48
C VAL A 93 15.12 16.91 -6.69
N THR A 94 13.81 17.22 -6.63
CA THR A 94 13.28 18.36 -5.88
C THR A 94 12.97 17.94 -4.44
N VAL A 95 13.41 18.77 -3.50
CA VAL A 95 13.04 18.60 -2.10
C VAL A 95 11.67 19.25 -1.91
N GLY A 96 10.71 18.48 -1.39
CA GLY A 96 9.41 19.06 -1.03
C GLY A 96 9.54 20.21 0.01
N ALA A 97 8.46 20.90 0.28
CA ALA A 97 8.39 22.04 1.21
C ALA A 97 9.00 21.78 2.60
N THR A 98 9.13 20.51 2.99
CA THR A 98 9.69 20.07 4.28
C THR A 98 11.22 20.06 4.37
N GLY A 99 11.93 20.27 3.25
CA GLY A 99 13.40 20.27 3.21
C GLY A 99 14.06 18.90 3.45
N MET A 100 13.30 17.83 3.70
CA MET A 100 13.81 16.47 3.91
C MET A 100 13.22 15.47 2.93
N TYR A 101 14.03 14.51 2.53
CA TYR A 101 13.58 13.39 1.71
C TYR A 101 12.97 12.30 2.57
N ARG A 102 11.87 11.74 2.11
CA ARG A 102 11.26 10.54 2.69
C ARG A 102 11.91 9.30 2.08
N PHE A 103 12.00 8.22 2.86
CA PHE A 103 12.53 6.97 2.34
C PHE A 103 11.49 6.21 1.50
N ASN A 104 11.78 6.01 0.24
CA ASN A 104 10.92 5.22 -0.68
C ASN A 104 11.51 3.84 -0.97
N GLY A 105 12.76 3.56 -0.57
CA GLY A 105 13.44 2.33 -1.00
C GLY A 105 13.51 2.27 -2.54
N PRO A 106 13.24 1.11 -3.14
CA PRO A 106 13.22 0.95 -4.59
C PRO A 106 11.92 1.43 -5.24
N LEU A 107 10.95 1.90 -4.47
CA LEU A 107 9.66 2.39 -4.98
C LEU A 107 9.72 3.90 -5.24
N ILE A 108 8.88 4.38 -6.15
CA ILE A 108 8.82 5.80 -6.49
C ILE A 108 8.15 6.60 -5.38
N GLU A 109 7.14 6.02 -4.72
CA GLU A 109 6.36 6.71 -3.70
C GLU A 109 6.60 6.11 -2.30
N PRO A 110 6.97 6.94 -1.29
CA PRO A 110 7.17 6.45 0.07
C PRO A 110 5.89 5.92 0.72
N GLY A 111 4.73 6.40 0.26
CA GLY A 111 3.43 5.91 0.70
C GLY A 111 3.19 4.44 0.35
N ASP A 112 3.62 4.01 -0.84
CA ASP A 112 3.52 2.62 -1.28
C ASP A 112 4.37 1.71 -0.41
N LEU A 113 5.63 2.10 -0.17
CA LEU A 113 6.51 1.34 0.71
C LEU A 113 5.93 1.24 2.12
N GLY A 114 5.35 2.32 2.65
CA GLY A 114 4.70 2.33 3.96
C GLY A 114 3.54 1.34 4.04
N CYS A 115 2.65 1.34 3.05
CA CYS A 115 1.49 0.45 3.02
C CYS A 115 1.89 -1.02 2.80
N VAL A 116 2.82 -1.30 1.87
CA VAL A 116 3.34 -2.66 1.63
C VAL A 116 4.06 -3.20 2.86
N SER A 117 4.86 -2.36 3.54
CA SER A 117 5.54 -2.74 4.78
C SER A 117 4.55 -3.08 5.89
N ALA A 118 3.50 -2.27 6.07
CA ALA A 118 2.43 -2.55 7.04
C ALA A 118 1.71 -3.88 6.73
N PHE A 119 1.42 -4.14 5.45
CA PHE A 119 0.78 -5.37 5.02
C PHE A 119 1.66 -6.59 5.29
N LEU A 120 2.95 -6.52 4.98
CA LEU A 120 3.90 -7.60 5.22
C LEU A 120 4.10 -7.88 6.73
N LEU A 121 4.18 -6.83 7.56
CA LEU A 121 4.24 -6.95 9.01
C LEU A 121 2.99 -7.66 9.56
N PHE A 122 1.81 -7.30 9.07
CA PHE A 122 0.58 -7.94 9.49
C PHE A 122 0.48 -9.38 9.01
N ALA A 123 0.78 -9.67 7.74
CA ALA A 123 0.77 -11.02 7.17
C ALA A 123 1.69 -11.98 7.90
N THR A 124 2.86 -11.49 8.37
CA THR A 124 3.81 -12.26 9.19
C THR A 124 3.49 -12.24 10.69
N ARG A 125 2.37 -11.60 11.11
CA ARG A 125 1.96 -11.44 12.51
C ARG A 125 3.00 -10.79 13.40
N PHE A 126 3.84 -9.92 12.86
CA PHE A 126 4.95 -9.26 13.56
C PHE A 126 5.93 -10.24 14.23
N ASP A 127 6.11 -11.44 13.66
CA ASP A 127 7.04 -12.43 14.19
C ASP A 127 8.49 -12.13 13.78
N PHE A 128 9.11 -11.17 14.44
CA PHE A 128 10.49 -10.76 14.21
C PHE A 128 11.52 -11.85 14.57
N LYS A 129 11.13 -12.84 15.39
CA LYS A 129 12.04 -13.95 15.75
C LYS A 129 12.20 -14.90 14.57
N ARG A 130 11.10 -15.23 13.93
CA ARG A 130 11.08 -16.11 12.77
C ARG A 130 11.56 -15.41 11.51
N PHE A 131 11.09 -14.18 11.28
CA PHE A 131 11.38 -13.38 10.09
C PHE A 131 12.35 -12.23 10.45
N LYS A 132 13.63 -12.55 10.63
CA LYS A 132 14.64 -11.55 11.06
C LYS A 132 14.70 -10.31 10.16
N CYS A 133 14.46 -10.48 8.87
CA CYS A 133 14.45 -9.37 7.90
C CYS A 133 13.27 -8.39 8.10
N LEU A 134 12.25 -8.73 8.90
CA LEU A 134 11.18 -7.80 9.26
C LEU A 134 11.66 -6.55 9.98
N TRP A 135 12.83 -6.60 10.64
CA TRP A 135 13.42 -5.40 11.23
C TRP A 135 13.72 -4.33 10.16
N ALA A 136 14.24 -4.74 9.01
CA ALA A 136 14.48 -3.80 7.92
C ALA A 136 13.16 -3.23 7.36
N VAL A 137 12.13 -4.07 7.24
CA VAL A 137 10.78 -3.65 6.81
C VAL A 137 10.19 -2.66 7.82
N PHE A 138 10.32 -2.92 9.12
CA PHE A 138 9.82 -2.04 10.18
C PHE A 138 10.56 -0.70 10.22
N VAL A 139 11.89 -0.72 10.12
CA VAL A 139 12.70 0.51 10.04
C VAL A 139 12.35 1.31 8.78
N SER A 140 12.22 0.63 7.64
CA SER A 140 11.81 1.32 6.39
C SER A 140 10.44 1.98 6.54
N LEU A 141 9.47 1.31 7.15
CA LEU A 141 8.15 1.89 7.43
C LEU A 141 8.26 3.20 8.22
N ILE A 142 9.08 3.21 9.29
CA ILE A 142 9.30 4.43 10.09
C ILE A 142 9.87 5.55 9.22
N LEU A 143 10.86 5.25 8.37
CA LEU A 143 11.54 6.23 7.52
C LEU A 143 10.69 6.71 6.33
N THR A 144 9.58 6.02 5.99
CA THR A 144 8.68 6.49 4.92
C THR A 144 7.86 7.72 5.32
N PHE A 145 7.68 7.99 6.60
CA PHE A 145 6.77 9.02 7.12
C PHE A 145 5.38 8.93 6.46
N SER A 146 4.88 7.69 6.31
CA SER A 146 3.57 7.42 5.72
C SER A 146 2.51 7.31 6.81
N LEU A 147 1.62 8.30 6.91
CA LEU A 147 0.50 8.26 7.86
C LEU A 147 -0.36 7.00 7.64
N ALA A 148 -0.68 6.68 6.39
CA ALA A 148 -1.45 5.49 6.05
C ALA A 148 -0.74 4.19 6.48
N GLY A 149 0.58 4.09 6.23
CA GLY A 149 1.39 2.96 6.69
C GLY A 149 1.38 2.80 8.21
N TYR A 150 1.46 3.90 8.95
CA TYR A 150 1.41 3.86 10.43
C TYR A 150 0.05 3.44 10.95
N LEU A 151 -1.03 4.00 10.41
CA LEU A 151 -2.40 3.64 10.81
C LEU A 151 -2.71 2.17 10.51
N LEU A 152 -2.33 1.69 9.33
CA LEU A 152 -2.46 0.28 8.96
C LEU A 152 -1.66 -0.62 9.90
N THR A 153 -0.44 -0.23 10.26
CA THR A 153 0.41 -1.02 11.17
C THR A 153 -0.20 -1.09 12.57
N LEU A 154 -0.69 0.04 13.10
CA LEU A 154 -1.38 0.10 14.38
C LEU A 154 -2.63 -0.77 14.39
N PHE A 155 -3.46 -0.67 13.36
CA PHE A 155 -4.65 -1.50 13.21
C PHE A 155 -4.27 -2.99 13.15
N GLY A 156 -3.31 -3.36 12.29
CA GLY A 156 -2.85 -4.74 12.15
C GLY A 156 -2.30 -5.33 13.46
N TYR A 157 -1.52 -4.55 14.20
CA TYR A 157 -1.00 -4.97 15.50
C TYR A 157 -2.13 -5.14 16.53
N ALA A 158 -3.06 -4.20 16.63
CA ALA A 158 -4.23 -4.29 17.49
C ALA A 158 -5.08 -5.53 17.16
N ALA A 159 -5.32 -5.79 15.86
CA ALA A 159 -6.06 -6.96 15.40
C ALA A 159 -5.41 -8.28 15.85
N ILE A 160 -4.07 -8.37 15.80
CA ILE A 160 -3.35 -9.56 16.30
C ILE A 160 -3.48 -9.70 17.81
N LEU A 161 -3.33 -8.61 18.57
CA LEU A 161 -3.52 -8.65 20.03
C LEU A 161 -4.94 -9.08 20.41
N MET A 162 -5.95 -8.66 19.64
CA MET A 162 -7.34 -9.08 19.84
C MET A 162 -7.53 -10.57 19.58
N THR A 163 -6.94 -11.11 18.52
CA THR A 163 -7.05 -12.54 18.19
C THR A 163 -6.37 -13.44 19.21
N GLN A 164 -5.28 -12.98 19.81
CA GLN A 164 -4.52 -13.71 20.83
C GLN A 164 -5.07 -13.54 22.24
N ASN A 165 -6.17 -12.80 22.44
CA ASN A 165 -6.69 -12.41 23.75
C ASN A 165 -5.61 -11.73 24.66
N LYS A 166 -4.58 -11.11 24.05
CA LYS A 166 -3.47 -10.43 24.72
C LYS A 166 -3.67 -8.91 24.79
N LEU A 167 -4.83 -8.43 24.34
CA LEU A 167 -5.17 -7.01 24.42
C LEU A 167 -5.42 -6.67 25.90
N SER A 168 -4.48 -5.99 26.51
CA SER A 168 -4.66 -5.45 27.87
C SER A 168 -4.83 -3.93 27.81
N VAL A 169 -5.60 -3.40 28.76
CA VAL A 169 -5.80 -1.95 28.89
C VAL A 169 -4.46 -1.21 28.96
N SER A 170 -3.48 -1.78 29.66
CA SER A 170 -2.13 -1.21 29.79
C SER A 170 -1.43 -1.04 28.42
N LYS A 171 -1.55 -2.00 27.51
CA LYS A 171 -0.94 -1.91 26.17
C LYS A 171 -1.62 -0.86 25.30
N LEU A 172 -2.95 -0.73 25.42
CA LEU A 172 -3.69 0.33 24.75
C LEU A 172 -3.30 1.71 25.29
N LEU A 173 -3.17 1.86 26.60
CA LEU A 173 -2.72 3.11 27.23
C LEU A 173 -1.30 3.47 26.82
N ILE A 174 -0.36 2.53 26.77
CA ILE A 174 1.00 2.77 26.29
C ILE A 174 0.97 3.24 24.83
N GLY A 175 0.22 2.58 23.97
CA GLY A 175 0.06 2.99 22.57
C GLY A 175 -0.52 4.41 22.45
N LEU A 176 -1.55 4.73 23.23
CA LEU A 176 -2.15 6.07 23.27
C LEU A 176 -1.14 7.13 23.75
N ILE A 177 -0.38 6.83 24.80
CA ILE A 177 0.66 7.74 25.33
C ILE A 177 1.73 8.01 24.27
N ILE A 178 2.19 7.00 23.54
CA ILE A 178 3.16 7.17 22.45
C ILE A 178 2.60 8.10 21.37
N VAL A 179 1.35 7.89 20.95
CA VAL A 179 0.69 8.75 19.95
C VAL A 179 0.59 10.19 20.46
N LEU A 180 0.18 10.39 21.71
CA LEU A 180 0.11 11.71 22.33
C LEU A 180 1.49 12.39 22.38
N ILE A 181 2.55 11.66 22.74
CA ILE A 181 3.91 12.21 22.75
C ILE A 181 4.32 12.66 21.34
N VAL A 182 4.04 11.88 20.31
CA VAL A 182 4.34 12.24 18.91
C VAL A 182 3.56 13.49 18.50
N ILE A 183 2.29 13.60 18.85
CA ILE A 183 1.46 14.77 18.55
C ILE A 183 2.01 16.00 19.27
N ILE A 184 2.25 15.90 20.59
CA ILE A 184 2.78 17.01 21.39
C ILE A 184 4.14 17.45 20.86
N PHE A 185 5.05 16.50 20.59
CA PHE A 185 6.35 16.81 20.03
C PHE A 185 6.22 17.51 18.67
N GLY A 186 5.42 16.97 17.75
CA GLY A 186 5.21 17.57 16.43
C GLY A 186 4.60 18.98 16.50
N THR A 187 3.67 19.21 17.45
CA THR A 187 2.98 20.49 17.55
C THR A 187 3.85 21.59 18.18
N TYR A 188 4.65 21.22 19.21
CA TYR A 188 5.37 22.22 20.02
C TYR A 188 6.85 22.32 19.75
N TYR A 189 7.52 21.27 19.26
CA TYR A 189 8.93 21.31 18.95
C TYR A 189 9.20 22.32 17.82
N ASN A 190 10.12 23.22 18.05
CA ASN A 190 10.52 24.30 17.11
C ASN A 190 9.33 25.18 16.65
N GLY A 191 8.37 25.44 17.58
CA GLY A 191 7.19 26.26 17.26
C GLY A 191 6.24 25.65 16.21
N GLY A 192 6.31 24.31 16.02
CA GLY A 192 5.54 23.59 15.00
C GLY A 192 6.24 23.50 13.63
N ASP A 193 7.30 24.25 13.41
CA ASP A 193 8.10 24.09 12.17
C ASP A 193 9.09 22.95 12.32
N ASN A 194 8.57 21.75 12.16
CA ASN A 194 9.35 20.52 12.23
C ASN A 194 8.78 19.47 11.26
N TYR A 195 9.64 18.51 10.96
CA TYR A 195 9.33 17.50 9.95
C TYR A 195 8.09 16.64 10.30
N VAL A 196 7.87 16.31 11.57
CA VAL A 196 6.71 15.51 12.02
C VAL A 196 5.42 16.29 11.79
N ASN A 197 5.40 17.58 12.16
CA ASN A 197 4.23 18.41 11.91
C ASN A 197 3.96 18.56 10.41
N ASN A 198 4.97 18.97 9.66
CA ASN A 198 4.82 19.27 8.23
C ASN A 198 4.50 18.04 7.36
N SER A 199 4.96 16.83 7.77
CA SER A 199 4.75 15.60 6.99
C SER A 199 3.57 14.76 7.43
N ILE A 200 3.15 14.85 8.69
CA ILE A 200 2.13 13.98 9.27
C ILE A 200 0.97 14.79 9.84
N LEU A 201 1.23 15.71 10.80
CA LEU A 201 0.16 16.36 11.55
C LEU A 201 -0.57 17.41 10.73
N SER A 202 0.12 18.17 9.87
CA SER A 202 -0.52 19.12 8.95
C SER A 202 -1.60 18.47 8.11
N ARG A 203 -1.37 17.23 7.66
CA ARG A 203 -2.33 16.45 6.88
C ARG A 203 -3.57 16.02 7.66
N LEU A 204 -3.51 16.08 9.00
CA LEU A 204 -4.66 15.82 9.88
C LEU A 204 -5.41 17.12 10.24
N GLN A 205 -4.73 18.27 10.09
CA GLN A 205 -5.26 19.58 10.46
C GLN A 205 -5.87 20.34 9.27
N ASP A 206 -5.46 19.99 8.04
CA ASP A 206 -6.08 20.56 6.87
C ASP A 206 -7.59 20.26 6.95
N GLU A 207 -8.40 21.32 7.00
CA GLU A 207 -9.88 21.24 7.04
C GLU A 207 -10.44 20.48 5.83
N GLU A 208 -9.64 20.26 4.87
CA GLU A 208 -9.78 19.33 3.76
C GLU A 208 -9.76 17.84 4.14
N LEU A 209 -9.87 17.47 5.41
CA LEU A 209 -10.24 16.11 5.85
C LEU A 209 -11.73 15.79 5.57
N SER A 210 -12.42 16.64 4.79
CA SER A 210 -13.60 16.21 4.05
C SER A 210 -13.17 14.98 3.23
N LEU A 211 -14.01 13.99 3.16
CA LEU A 211 -13.80 12.77 2.34
C LEU A 211 -13.35 13.11 0.91
N ASP A 212 -13.63 14.33 0.46
CA ASP A 212 -13.29 14.89 -0.84
C ASP A 212 -11.81 15.29 -0.97
N SER A 213 -11.17 15.72 0.10
CA SER A 213 -9.80 16.27 0.07
C SER A 213 -8.72 15.32 0.58
N THR A 214 -9.08 14.29 1.35
CA THR A 214 -8.16 13.20 1.73
C THR A 214 -7.54 12.54 0.49
N ASN A 215 -8.02 12.91 -0.66
CA ASN A 215 -7.57 12.43 -1.94
C ASN A 215 -7.02 13.57 -2.80
N GLY A 216 -6.01 14.28 -2.35
CA GLY A 216 -5.14 15.03 -3.26
C GLY A 216 -4.57 14.18 -4.40
N ARG A 217 -5.10 12.98 -4.53
CA ARG A 217 -4.87 11.96 -5.57
C ARG A 217 -5.91 11.98 -6.67
N LEU A 218 -7.04 12.63 -6.47
CA LEU A 218 -8.05 12.86 -7.49
C LEU A 218 -8.23 14.37 -7.66
N SER A 219 -8.16 14.84 -8.90
CA SER A 219 -8.52 16.23 -9.18
C SER A 219 -10.01 16.46 -8.90
N SER A 220 -10.39 17.70 -8.58
CA SER A 220 -11.80 18.08 -8.38
C SER A 220 -12.68 17.68 -9.58
N GLN A 221 -12.13 17.79 -10.80
CA GLN A 221 -12.83 17.41 -12.01
C GLN A 221 -13.09 15.90 -12.08
N LYS A 222 -12.10 15.05 -11.73
CA LYS A 222 -12.33 13.59 -11.67
C LYS A 222 -13.36 13.21 -10.60
N LEU A 223 -13.41 13.96 -9.52
CA LEU A 223 -14.39 13.76 -8.47
C LEU A 223 -15.81 14.05 -8.99
N GLU A 224 -16.00 15.08 -9.83
CA GLU A 224 -17.27 15.33 -10.50
C GLU A 224 -17.70 14.14 -11.38
N TYR A 225 -16.77 13.56 -12.15
CA TYR A 225 -17.05 12.34 -12.92
C TYR A 225 -17.42 11.16 -12.03
N TYR A 226 -16.78 11.02 -10.87
CA TYR A 226 -17.14 9.99 -9.90
C TYR A 226 -18.58 10.22 -9.36
N HIS A 227 -18.95 11.44 -9.02
CA HIS A 227 -20.30 11.74 -8.57
C HIS A 227 -21.35 11.55 -9.66
N SER A 228 -21.05 11.89 -10.91
CA SER A 228 -21.98 11.70 -12.03
C SER A 228 -22.24 10.21 -12.36
N MET A 229 -21.39 9.27 -11.90
CA MET A 229 -21.68 7.84 -12.04
C MET A 229 -22.95 7.42 -11.28
N PHE A 230 -23.28 8.09 -10.18
CA PHE A 230 -24.47 7.75 -9.39
C PHE A 230 -25.78 8.08 -10.10
N ASP A 231 -25.74 8.99 -11.09
CA ASP A 231 -26.88 9.33 -11.93
C ASP A 231 -27.08 8.35 -13.09
N ASN A 232 -26.06 7.50 -13.37
CA ASN A 232 -26.10 6.54 -14.45
C ASN A 232 -25.75 5.12 -13.97
N PRO A 233 -26.76 4.23 -13.80
CA PRO A 233 -26.55 2.87 -13.30
C PRO A 233 -25.55 2.04 -14.10
N SER A 234 -25.45 2.26 -15.42
CA SER A 234 -24.50 1.56 -16.27
C SER A 234 -23.06 1.98 -15.97
N LEU A 235 -22.82 3.28 -15.79
CA LEU A 235 -21.49 3.78 -15.41
C LEU A 235 -21.14 3.34 -13.99
N LEU A 236 -22.10 3.37 -13.07
CA LEU A 236 -21.90 2.93 -11.69
C LEU A 236 -21.46 1.46 -11.63
N LEU A 237 -22.06 0.60 -12.44
CA LEU A 237 -21.74 -0.82 -12.45
C LEU A 237 -20.45 -1.14 -13.22
N PHE A 238 -20.21 -0.52 -14.39
CA PHE A 238 -19.17 -0.95 -15.31
C PHE A 238 -18.03 0.06 -15.53
N GLY A 239 -18.14 1.26 -14.96
CA GLY A 239 -17.15 2.34 -15.13
C GLY A 239 -17.23 3.02 -16.50
N TYR A 240 -16.31 3.95 -16.71
CA TYR A 240 -16.15 4.66 -17.98
C TYR A 240 -15.37 3.82 -19.00
N ASP A 241 -15.60 4.09 -20.27
CA ASP A 241 -14.85 3.44 -21.34
C ASP A 241 -13.38 3.90 -21.36
N LYS A 242 -12.54 3.11 -22.08
CA LYS A 242 -11.10 3.35 -22.14
C LYS A 242 -10.74 4.74 -22.71
N ASN A 243 -11.51 5.27 -23.66
CA ASN A 243 -11.20 6.54 -24.29
C ASN A 243 -11.46 7.69 -23.31
N THR A 244 -12.58 7.64 -22.59
CA THR A 244 -12.92 8.60 -21.54
C THR A 244 -11.88 8.54 -20.41
N MET A 245 -11.47 7.34 -19.97
CA MET A 245 -10.43 7.20 -18.95
C MET A 245 -9.07 7.70 -19.42
N SER A 246 -8.69 7.50 -20.69
CA SER A 246 -7.46 8.08 -21.24
C SER A 246 -7.53 9.61 -21.20
N TYR A 247 -8.61 10.19 -21.71
CA TYR A 247 -8.84 11.63 -21.66
C TYR A 247 -8.74 12.18 -20.22
N LEU A 248 -9.41 11.53 -19.25
CA LEU A 248 -9.38 11.94 -17.85
C LEU A 248 -7.97 11.87 -17.25
N ASN A 249 -7.16 10.89 -17.66
CA ASN A 249 -5.80 10.75 -17.18
C ASN A 249 -4.85 11.76 -17.83
N ASP A 250 -5.03 12.04 -19.12
CA ASP A 250 -4.21 12.98 -19.87
C ASP A 250 -4.47 14.44 -19.43
N GLU A 251 -5.75 14.78 -19.20
CA GLU A 251 -6.14 16.16 -18.88
C GLU A 251 -6.02 16.47 -17.36
N PHE A 252 -6.38 15.51 -16.50
CA PHE A 252 -6.48 15.74 -15.05
C PHE A 252 -5.49 14.90 -14.23
N GLY A 253 -4.53 14.29 -14.87
CA GLY A 253 -3.53 13.43 -14.26
C GLY A 253 -4.02 12.03 -13.91
N ALA A 254 -3.11 11.07 -13.83
CA ALA A 254 -3.42 9.72 -13.38
C ALA A 254 -3.79 9.76 -11.88
N GLY A 255 -5.06 9.56 -11.58
CA GLY A 255 -5.50 9.40 -10.19
C GLY A 255 -5.04 8.04 -9.64
N ALA A 256 -4.62 8.01 -8.37
CA ALA A 256 -4.32 6.78 -7.66
C ALA A 256 -5.40 6.49 -6.62
N GLY A 257 -5.59 5.21 -6.30
CA GLY A 257 -6.47 4.78 -5.22
C GLY A 257 -7.86 4.29 -5.69
N PHE A 258 -8.73 4.07 -4.72
CA PHE A 258 -10.05 3.43 -4.90
C PHE A 258 -10.92 4.11 -5.96
N TYR A 259 -11.03 5.43 -5.94
CA TYR A 259 -11.89 6.17 -6.87
C TYR A 259 -11.49 6.01 -8.34
N SER A 260 -10.18 6.05 -8.63
CA SER A 260 -9.69 5.89 -10.00
C SER A 260 -10.05 4.53 -10.59
N ILE A 261 -10.06 3.50 -9.76
CA ILE A 261 -10.43 2.16 -10.19
C ILE A 261 -11.94 2.03 -10.35
N VAL A 262 -12.73 2.59 -9.43
CA VAL A 262 -14.19 2.61 -9.59
C VAL A 262 -14.57 3.34 -10.88
N LEU A 263 -13.92 4.47 -11.19
CA LEU A 263 -14.13 5.15 -12.48
C LEU A 263 -13.83 4.22 -13.68
N SER A 264 -12.79 3.39 -13.60
CA SER A 264 -12.35 2.57 -14.73
C SER A 264 -13.13 1.27 -14.94
N ILE A 265 -13.54 0.59 -13.85
CA ILE A 265 -14.17 -0.75 -13.93
C ILE A 265 -15.53 -0.83 -13.24
N GLY A 266 -15.98 0.26 -12.61
CA GLY A 266 -17.23 0.31 -11.85
C GLY A 266 -17.22 -0.54 -10.59
N PHE A 267 -18.31 -0.46 -9.82
CA PHE A 267 -18.45 -1.25 -8.59
C PHE A 267 -18.53 -2.75 -8.84
N PHE A 268 -19.12 -3.17 -9.96
CA PHE A 268 -19.18 -4.58 -10.33
C PHE A 268 -17.78 -5.15 -10.61
N GLY A 269 -16.94 -4.40 -11.30
CA GLY A 269 -15.54 -4.78 -11.52
C GLY A 269 -14.77 -4.89 -10.20
N VAL A 270 -14.90 -3.91 -9.31
CA VAL A 270 -14.30 -3.95 -7.97
C VAL A 270 -14.76 -5.18 -7.20
N LEU A 271 -16.06 -5.48 -7.21
CA LEU A 271 -16.61 -6.67 -6.54
C LEU A 271 -15.95 -7.95 -7.07
N LEU A 272 -15.86 -8.11 -8.39
CA LEU A 272 -15.23 -9.28 -9.00
C LEU A 272 -13.77 -9.45 -8.58
N TYR A 273 -13.04 -8.35 -8.38
CA TYR A 273 -11.65 -8.41 -7.91
C TYR A 273 -11.52 -8.74 -6.42
N VAL A 274 -12.48 -8.34 -5.59
CA VAL A 274 -12.47 -8.62 -4.15
C VAL A 274 -12.99 -10.04 -3.84
N LEU A 275 -13.83 -10.60 -4.70
CA LEU A 275 -14.42 -11.93 -4.51
C LEU A 275 -13.41 -13.05 -4.21
N PRO A 276 -12.26 -13.19 -4.91
CA PRO A 276 -11.27 -14.23 -4.59
C PRO A 276 -10.73 -14.11 -3.17
N TYR A 277 -10.50 -12.89 -2.69
CA TYR A 277 -10.01 -12.64 -1.33
C TYR A 277 -11.07 -12.97 -0.27
N LEU A 278 -12.33 -12.61 -0.55
CA LEU A 278 -13.46 -12.98 0.28
C LEU A 278 -13.61 -14.50 0.34
N TYR A 279 -13.53 -15.18 -0.80
CA TYR A 279 -13.60 -16.64 -0.87
C TYR A 279 -12.50 -17.29 -0.03
N LEU A 280 -11.23 -16.86 -0.19
CA LEU A 280 -10.10 -17.34 0.61
C LEU A 280 -10.35 -17.16 2.11
N THR A 281 -10.91 -16.01 2.48
CA THR A 281 -11.25 -15.72 3.88
C THR A 281 -12.30 -16.70 4.44
N LEU A 282 -13.32 -17.03 3.64
CA LEU A 282 -14.41 -17.89 4.05
C LEU A 282 -14.00 -19.37 4.20
N ILE A 283 -13.04 -19.85 3.39
CA ILE A 283 -12.55 -21.24 3.49
C ILE A 283 -11.50 -21.44 4.59
N THR A 284 -10.94 -20.35 5.13
CA THR A 284 -9.92 -20.41 6.18
C THR A 284 -10.54 -20.86 7.50
N LYS A 285 -9.88 -21.79 8.21
CA LYS A 285 -10.38 -22.36 9.49
C LYS A 285 -10.50 -21.32 10.60
N ASN A 286 -9.50 -20.44 10.74
CA ASN A 286 -9.50 -19.36 11.73
C ASN A 286 -10.30 -18.16 11.24
N ARG A 287 -11.62 -18.24 11.31
CA ARG A 287 -12.53 -17.19 10.80
C ARG A 287 -12.32 -15.83 11.44
N ARG A 288 -11.97 -15.77 12.74
CA ARG A 288 -11.78 -14.50 13.46
C ARG A 288 -10.57 -13.73 12.90
N TYR A 289 -9.44 -14.42 12.75
CA TYR A 289 -8.26 -13.81 12.18
C TYR A 289 -8.45 -13.47 10.70
N ALA A 290 -9.03 -14.41 9.93
CA ALA A 290 -9.30 -14.22 8.52
C ALA A 290 -10.20 -13.00 8.26
N PHE A 291 -11.23 -12.79 9.07
CA PHE A 291 -12.09 -11.62 8.97
C PHE A 291 -11.32 -10.31 9.26
N LEU A 292 -10.52 -10.28 10.34
CA LEU A 292 -9.70 -9.10 10.65
C LEU A 292 -8.66 -8.84 9.56
N PHE A 293 -8.11 -9.88 8.96
CA PHE A 293 -7.19 -9.77 7.84
C PHE A 293 -7.89 -9.20 6.60
N LEU A 294 -9.14 -9.61 6.33
CA LEU A 294 -9.94 -9.04 5.26
C LEU A 294 -10.24 -7.56 5.51
N VAL A 295 -10.61 -7.17 6.72
CA VAL A 295 -10.84 -5.76 7.07
C VAL A 295 -9.56 -4.94 6.86
N PHE A 296 -8.41 -5.43 7.33
CA PHE A 296 -7.13 -4.79 7.07
C PHE A 296 -6.86 -4.64 5.57
N PHE A 297 -7.13 -5.69 4.80
CA PHE A 297 -6.94 -5.69 3.36
C PHE A 297 -7.83 -4.67 2.65
N VAL A 298 -9.09 -4.55 3.06
CA VAL A 298 -10.00 -3.51 2.52
C VAL A 298 -9.48 -2.10 2.84
N LEU A 299 -8.99 -1.87 4.05
CA LEU A 299 -8.36 -0.59 4.42
C LEU A 299 -7.09 -0.31 3.62
N TYR A 300 -6.27 -1.34 3.38
CA TYR A 300 -5.12 -1.24 2.50
C TYR A 300 -5.53 -0.86 1.07
N LEU A 301 -6.54 -1.54 0.51
CA LEU A 301 -7.04 -1.28 -0.84
C LEU A 301 -7.62 0.13 -0.99
N TYR A 302 -8.27 0.65 0.02
CA TYR A 302 -8.77 2.02 -0.01
C TYR A 302 -7.63 3.03 -0.20
N GLN A 303 -6.48 2.77 0.42
CA GLN A 303 -5.31 3.63 0.31
C GLN A 303 -4.50 3.36 -0.96
N ARG A 304 -4.33 2.10 -1.32
CA ARG A 304 -3.52 1.62 -2.45
C ARG A 304 -4.22 0.48 -3.13
N PHE A 305 -4.79 0.75 -4.30
CA PHE A 305 -5.55 -0.26 -5.03
C PHE A 305 -4.64 -1.11 -5.95
N ASP A 306 -3.66 -1.77 -5.34
CA ASP A 306 -2.68 -2.62 -6.04
C ASP A 306 -3.13 -4.08 -6.13
N LEU A 307 -4.45 -4.32 -6.29
CA LEU A 307 -5.06 -5.66 -6.37
C LEU A 307 -4.42 -6.57 -7.40
N PHE A 308 -3.85 -5.96 -8.45
CA PHE A 308 -3.26 -6.68 -9.56
C PHE A 308 -1.82 -7.12 -9.31
N TRP A 309 -1.22 -6.69 -8.21
CA TRP A 309 0.13 -7.10 -7.89
C TRP A 309 0.13 -8.52 -7.32
N ILE A 310 0.78 -9.42 -8.03
CA ILE A 310 0.96 -10.84 -7.61
C ILE A 310 1.48 -10.92 -6.18
N SER A 311 2.38 -10.02 -5.77
CA SER A 311 2.91 -9.93 -4.42
C SER A 311 1.82 -9.72 -3.35
N ILE A 312 0.78 -8.95 -3.65
CA ILE A 312 -0.33 -8.72 -2.71
C ILE A 312 -1.14 -10.00 -2.50
N ILE A 313 -1.48 -10.69 -3.60
CA ILE A 313 -2.21 -11.97 -3.56
C ILE A 313 -1.41 -13.02 -2.79
N LEU A 314 -0.11 -13.10 -3.05
CA LEU A 314 0.82 -13.97 -2.34
C LEU A 314 0.80 -13.67 -0.84
N CYS A 315 1.05 -12.42 -0.43
CA CYS A 315 1.05 -12.03 0.98
C CYS A 315 -0.30 -12.33 1.66
N TYR A 316 -1.40 -12.08 0.97
CA TYR A 316 -2.73 -12.37 1.50
C TYR A 316 -2.93 -13.86 1.74
N SER A 317 -2.69 -14.69 0.73
CA SER A 317 -2.85 -16.14 0.79
C SER A 317 -1.97 -16.77 1.88
N TYR A 318 -0.70 -16.33 1.98
CA TYR A 318 0.25 -16.85 2.95
C TYR A 318 0.01 -16.35 4.37
N GLY A 319 -0.41 -15.11 4.53
CA GLY A 319 -0.82 -14.57 5.83
C GLY A 319 -1.96 -15.39 6.45
N LEU A 320 -2.92 -15.81 5.64
CA LEU A 320 -4.01 -16.69 6.08
C LEU A 320 -3.51 -18.08 6.48
N SER A 321 -2.60 -18.70 5.72
CA SER A 321 -2.11 -20.06 6.01
C SER A 321 -1.27 -20.13 7.29
N ILE A 322 -0.47 -19.10 7.60
CA ILE A 322 0.30 -19.03 8.86
C ILE A 322 -0.63 -18.97 10.08
N SER A 323 -1.78 -18.31 9.95
CA SER A 323 -2.73 -18.17 11.06
C SER A 323 -3.26 -19.52 11.55
N GLU A 324 -3.39 -20.49 10.66
CA GLU A 324 -3.94 -21.83 10.99
C GLU A 324 -2.99 -22.66 11.85
N LYS A 325 -1.66 -22.52 11.65
CA LYS A 325 -0.66 -23.32 12.39
C LYS A 325 -0.39 -22.84 13.81
N ILE A 326 -0.56 -21.55 14.06
CA ILE A 326 -0.23 -20.98 15.38
C ILE A 326 -1.32 -21.34 16.40
N ASP A 327 -2.57 -21.47 15.96
CA ASP A 327 -3.67 -21.88 16.83
C ASP A 327 -3.66 -23.39 17.19
N GLN A 328 -2.89 -24.20 16.44
CA GLN A 328 -2.71 -25.64 16.79
C GLN A 328 -1.63 -25.84 17.87
N ASN A 329 -0.82 -24.81 18.17
CA ASN A 329 0.25 -24.85 19.16
C ASN A 329 -0.06 -24.02 20.43
N LEU A 330 -1.27 -23.49 20.56
CA LEU A 330 -1.83 -22.80 21.72
C LEU A 330 -2.91 -23.64 22.37
#